data_546798131e0bc369d50e3f827e57eed7
#
_entry.id   546798131e0bc369d50e3f827e57eed7
#
_cell.length_a   1.000
_cell.length_b   1.000
_cell.length_c   1.000
_cell.angle_alpha   90.00
_cell.angle_beta   90.00
_cell.angle_gamma   90.00
#
_symmetry.space_group_name_H-M   'P 1'
#
loop_
_entity.id
_entity.type
_entity.pdbx_description
1 polymer ?
#
loop_
_entity_poly.entity_id
_entity_poly.type
_entity_poly.pdbx_seq_one_letter_code
_entity_poly.pdbx_strand_id
1 'polypeptide(L)'
;MFNKKNVFLIGTGSVNIDQFLKIYKKDSPIVAADGGANHLKKLNIIPDKIIGDLDSLENKEYWEEKTEVIEISDQDSTDLEKVLGNTDAPFYFAFGFAGDRFDHTLQILHVLSKYRDKNIIFFAGADIIFRLPKQWRVELPIETRISLYPLHKTKIIASEGLKWTVDEL
;
A
#
# COMPACT_ATOMS: atom_id res chain seq x y z
N MET A 1 -5.43 1.62 17.50
CA MET A 1 -4.72 2.80 16.92
C MET A 1 -3.22 2.57 17.02
N PHE A 2 -2.49 2.73 15.94
CA PHE A 2 -1.04 2.44 15.89
C PHE A 2 -0.15 3.59 16.41
N ASN A 3 -0.63 4.38 17.38
CA ASN A 3 0.13 5.43 18.09
C ASN A 3 1.02 6.32 17.20
N LYS A 4 0.48 6.82 16.07
CA LYS A 4 1.20 7.66 15.09
C LYS A 4 2.42 6.99 14.44
N LYS A 5 2.54 5.65 14.46
CA LYS A 5 3.54 4.92 13.69
C LYS A 5 3.07 4.71 12.25
N ASN A 6 4.02 4.64 11.34
CA ASN A 6 3.75 4.23 9.97
C ASN A 6 3.37 2.75 9.94
N VAL A 7 2.44 2.36 9.07
CA VAL A 7 1.90 0.99 8.99
C VAL A 7 2.32 0.35 7.68
N PHE A 8 2.75 -0.91 7.76
CA PHE A 8 2.96 -1.76 6.59
C PHE A 8 1.68 -2.52 6.28
N LEU A 9 1.23 -2.44 5.03
CA LEU A 9 0.08 -3.19 4.53
C LEU A 9 0.55 -4.30 3.61
N ILE A 10 0.10 -5.53 3.84
CA ILE A 10 0.43 -6.69 3.01
C ILE A 10 -0.85 -7.25 2.41
N GLY A 11 -0.97 -7.18 1.09
CA GLY A 11 -2.07 -7.77 0.32
C GLY A 11 -1.75 -9.17 -0.19
N THR A 12 -2.72 -9.78 -0.85
CA THR A 12 -2.65 -11.16 -1.37
C THR A 12 -1.80 -11.33 -2.63
N GLY A 13 -1.59 -10.27 -3.40
CA GLY A 13 -0.79 -10.31 -4.63
C GLY A 13 0.70 -10.50 -4.37
N SER A 14 1.51 -10.52 -5.44
CA SER A 14 2.96 -10.72 -5.36
C SER A 14 3.64 -9.66 -4.51
N VAL A 15 4.42 -10.10 -3.54
CA VAL A 15 5.23 -9.26 -2.65
C VAL A 15 6.71 -9.46 -2.98
N ASN A 16 7.40 -8.38 -3.32
CA ASN A 16 8.86 -8.40 -3.39
C ASN A 16 9.43 -8.41 -1.97
N ILE A 17 9.74 -9.61 -1.49
CA ILE A 17 10.19 -9.84 -0.12
C ILE A 17 11.49 -9.09 0.20
N ASP A 18 12.46 -9.06 -0.72
CA ASP A 18 13.73 -8.36 -0.51
C ASP A 18 13.52 -6.85 -0.34
N GLN A 19 12.62 -6.28 -1.15
CA GLN A 19 12.25 -4.86 -1.05
C GLN A 19 11.52 -4.57 0.26
N PHE A 20 10.58 -5.44 0.63
CA PHE A 20 9.87 -5.33 1.91
C PHE A 20 10.85 -5.38 3.09
N LEU A 21 11.73 -6.37 3.17
CA LEU A 21 12.67 -6.55 4.28
C LEU A 21 13.71 -5.42 4.38
N LYS A 22 14.07 -4.76 3.26
CA LYS A 22 14.98 -3.60 3.27
C LYS A 22 14.40 -2.38 3.99
N ILE A 23 13.10 -2.20 3.96
CA ILE A 23 12.45 -1.01 4.54
C ILE A 23 11.66 -1.31 5.81
N TYR A 24 11.26 -2.56 6.02
CA TYR A 24 10.56 -2.98 7.21
C TYR A 24 11.46 -2.92 8.44
N LYS A 25 11.00 -2.24 9.48
CA LYS A 25 11.65 -2.22 10.79
C LYS A 25 10.80 -3.06 11.75
N LYS A 26 11.44 -3.94 12.51
CA LYS A 26 10.79 -4.95 13.38
C LYS A 26 9.71 -4.38 14.32
N ASP A 27 9.82 -3.11 14.70
CA ASP A 27 8.84 -2.45 15.59
C ASP A 27 7.76 -1.66 14.84
N SER A 28 7.72 -1.76 13.50
CA SER A 28 6.70 -1.12 12.70
C SER A 28 5.44 -2.00 12.66
N PRO A 29 4.25 -1.44 12.87
CA PRO A 29 3.00 -2.19 12.76
C PRO A 29 2.80 -2.74 11.36
N ILE A 30 2.29 -3.98 11.29
CA ILE A 30 1.88 -4.64 10.05
C ILE A 30 0.40 -4.96 10.13
N VAL A 31 -0.32 -4.64 9.06
CA VAL A 31 -1.69 -5.11 8.86
C VAL A 31 -1.74 -5.93 7.57
N ALA A 32 -2.19 -7.16 7.67
CA ALA A 32 -2.43 -8.00 6.50
C ALA A 32 -3.88 -7.80 6.02
N ALA A 33 -4.02 -7.64 4.71
CA ALA A 33 -5.30 -7.66 4.05
C ALA A 33 -5.58 -9.10 3.61
N ASP A 34 -6.52 -9.75 4.27
CA ASP A 34 -6.95 -11.13 4.02
C ASP A 34 -5.76 -12.11 3.87
N GLY A 35 -5.68 -12.84 2.76
CA GLY A 35 -4.60 -13.79 2.44
C GLY A 35 -3.19 -13.20 2.39
N GLY A 36 -3.02 -11.89 2.49
CA GLY A 36 -1.71 -11.23 2.66
C GLY A 36 -0.92 -11.77 3.87
N ALA A 37 -1.62 -12.26 4.90
CA ALA A 37 -1.03 -12.93 6.06
C ALA A 37 -0.22 -14.19 5.68
N ASN A 38 -0.59 -14.88 4.60
CA ASN A 38 0.10 -16.09 4.14
C ASN A 38 1.54 -15.81 3.70
N HIS A 39 1.83 -14.59 3.17
CA HIS A 39 3.20 -14.14 2.89
C HIS A 39 4.01 -13.98 4.17
N LEU A 40 3.41 -13.37 5.19
CA LEU A 40 4.06 -13.12 6.48
C LEU A 40 4.36 -14.42 7.24
N LYS A 41 3.49 -15.43 7.12
CA LYS A 41 3.72 -16.76 7.70
C LYS A 41 5.01 -17.40 7.21
N LYS A 42 5.30 -17.29 5.91
CA LYS A 42 6.54 -17.81 5.30
C LYS A 42 7.80 -17.12 5.82
N LEU A 43 7.65 -15.90 6.33
CA LEU A 43 8.74 -15.10 6.92
C LEU A 43 8.82 -15.21 8.45
N ASN A 44 7.93 -16.00 9.08
CA ASN A 44 7.76 -16.07 10.54
C ASN A 44 7.48 -14.68 11.16
N ILE A 45 6.73 -13.84 10.46
CA ILE A 45 6.29 -12.53 10.93
C ILE A 45 4.82 -12.63 11.31
N ILE A 46 4.46 -12.17 12.50
CA ILE A 46 3.09 -12.07 12.96
C ILE A 46 2.62 -10.62 12.73
N PRO A 47 1.56 -10.39 11.93
CA PRO A 47 0.98 -9.06 11.78
C PRO A 47 0.28 -8.63 13.08
N ASP A 48 0.10 -7.33 13.28
CA ASP A 48 -0.67 -6.79 14.39
C ASP A 48 -2.18 -7.01 14.19
N LYS A 49 -2.63 -7.04 12.92
CA LYS A 49 -4.02 -7.33 12.56
C LYS A 49 -4.10 -8.01 11.20
N ILE A 50 -5.16 -8.80 11.03
CA ILE A 50 -5.61 -9.31 9.73
C ILE A 50 -7.03 -8.80 9.49
N ILE A 51 -7.29 -8.18 8.34
CA ILE A 51 -8.59 -7.56 8.03
C ILE A 51 -8.99 -7.96 6.60
N GLY A 52 -10.18 -8.49 6.42
CA GLY A 52 -10.70 -8.90 5.10
C GLY A 52 -11.99 -9.71 5.24
N ASP A 53 -12.46 -10.35 4.17
CA ASP A 53 -13.54 -11.34 4.23
C ASP A 53 -13.03 -12.75 4.59
N LEU A 54 -11.72 -12.90 4.66
CA LEU A 54 -10.97 -14.08 5.12
C LEU A 54 -11.13 -15.31 4.22
N ASP A 55 -11.59 -15.13 2.98
CA ASP A 55 -11.79 -16.23 2.03
C ASP A 55 -10.47 -16.79 1.48
N SER A 56 -9.42 -15.95 1.43
CA SER A 56 -8.06 -16.33 1.00
C SER A 56 -7.10 -16.59 2.17
N LEU A 57 -7.57 -16.48 3.42
CA LEU A 57 -6.74 -16.67 4.61
C LEU A 57 -6.54 -18.16 4.91
N GLU A 58 -5.31 -18.64 4.82
CA GLU A 58 -4.95 -19.99 5.21
C GLU A 58 -4.79 -20.15 6.72
N ASN A 59 -5.32 -21.24 7.29
CA ASN A 59 -5.21 -21.58 8.72
C ASN A 59 -5.71 -20.44 9.64
N LYS A 60 -6.98 -20.08 9.52
CA LYS A 60 -7.61 -19.01 10.31
C LYS A 60 -7.40 -19.18 11.80
N GLU A 61 -7.58 -20.40 12.34
CA GLU A 61 -7.40 -20.73 13.77
C GLU A 61 -5.97 -20.40 14.24
N TYR A 62 -4.94 -20.70 13.44
CA TYR A 62 -3.55 -20.36 13.76
C TYR A 62 -3.37 -18.84 13.95
N TRP A 63 -4.06 -18.03 13.14
CA TRP A 63 -3.94 -16.59 13.22
C TRP A 63 -4.74 -16.01 14.41
N GLU A 64 -5.95 -16.53 14.66
CA GLU A 64 -6.79 -16.11 15.78
C GLU A 64 -6.10 -16.31 17.15
N GLU A 65 -5.21 -17.31 17.27
CA GLU A 65 -4.40 -17.52 18.47
C GLU A 65 -3.24 -16.50 18.62
N LYS A 66 -2.84 -15.79 17.56
CA LYS A 66 -1.60 -14.99 17.52
C LYS A 66 -1.81 -13.50 17.31
N THR A 67 -2.92 -13.11 16.69
CA THR A 67 -3.18 -11.73 16.33
C THR A 67 -4.68 -11.45 16.28
N GLU A 68 -5.02 -10.16 16.20
CA GLU A 68 -6.41 -9.73 16.01
C GLU A 68 -6.83 -9.99 14.56
N VAL A 69 -7.86 -10.83 14.38
CA VAL A 69 -8.47 -11.13 13.06
C VAL A 69 -9.83 -10.47 13.00
N ILE A 70 -10.02 -9.57 12.02
CA ILE A 70 -11.24 -8.80 11.83
C ILE A 70 -11.89 -9.22 10.51
N GLU A 71 -12.98 -9.95 10.60
CA GLU A 71 -13.77 -10.35 9.45
C GLU A 71 -14.75 -9.24 9.04
N ILE A 72 -14.69 -8.83 7.79
CA ILE A 72 -15.61 -7.85 7.18
C ILE A 72 -16.14 -8.46 5.90
N SER A 73 -17.35 -8.99 5.98
CA SER A 73 -18.01 -9.72 4.88
C SER A 73 -18.62 -8.82 3.80
N ASP A 74 -18.54 -7.50 3.96
CA ASP A 74 -19.00 -6.54 2.95
C ASP A 74 -18.30 -6.78 1.60
N GLN A 75 -19.08 -6.86 0.53
CA GLN A 75 -18.60 -7.08 -0.84
C GLN A 75 -18.54 -5.79 -1.69
N ASP A 76 -18.98 -4.66 -1.14
CA ASP A 76 -18.98 -3.36 -1.82
C ASP A 76 -17.61 -2.65 -1.71
N SER A 77 -16.73 -3.17 -0.83
CA SER A 77 -15.38 -2.66 -0.61
C SER A 77 -14.32 -3.74 -0.83
N THR A 78 -13.16 -3.34 -1.34
CA THR A 78 -12.00 -4.23 -1.45
C THR A 78 -11.29 -4.39 -0.11
N ASP A 79 -10.48 -5.45 0.05
CA ASP A 79 -9.71 -5.66 1.29
C ASP A 79 -8.80 -4.50 1.62
N LEU A 80 -8.21 -3.85 0.61
CA LEU A 80 -7.44 -2.62 0.81
C LEU A 80 -8.30 -1.52 1.44
N GLU A 81 -9.53 -1.33 0.97
CA GLU A 81 -10.45 -0.32 1.53
C GLU A 81 -10.92 -0.70 2.92
N LYS A 82 -11.19 -2.00 3.16
CA LYS A 82 -11.51 -2.52 4.50
C LYS A 82 -10.39 -2.21 5.50
N VAL A 83 -9.13 -2.46 5.11
CA VAL A 83 -7.96 -2.13 5.94
C VAL A 83 -7.85 -0.63 6.18
N LEU A 84 -7.94 0.20 5.14
CA LEU A 84 -7.83 1.66 5.25
C LEU A 84 -8.96 2.29 6.08
N GLY A 85 -10.16 1.71 6.03
CA GLY A 85 -11.31 2.14 6.85
C GLY A 85 -11.18 1.80 8.33
N ASN A 86 -10.41 0.75 8.65
CA ASN A 86 -10.25 0.25 10.02
C ASN A 86 -8.88 0.58 10.66
N THR A 87 -8.07 1.38 9.97
CA THR A 87 -6.74 1.78 10.46
C THR A 87 -6.51 3.27 10.27
N ASP A 88 -5.64 3.82 11.13
CA ASP A 88 -5.17 5.19 11.00
C ASP A 88 -3.67 5.27 11.26
N ALA A 89 -2.93 5.88 10.31
CA ALA A 89 -1.49 6.01 10.34
C ALA A 89 -1.01 7.24 9.57
N PRO A 90 0.16 7.82 9.94
CA PRO A 90 0.75 8.92 9.19
C PRO A 90 1.09 8.54 7.75
N PHE A 91 1.63 7.33 7.53
CA PHE A 91 1.95 6.75 6.23
C PHE A 91 1.62 5.26 6.22
N TYR A 92 1.18 4.78 5.06
CA TYR A 92 1.01 3.38 4.74
C TYR A 92 2.01 2.96 3.67
N PHE A 93 2.75 1.88 3.92
CA PHE A 93 3.64 1.23 2.97
C PHE A 93 2.98 -0.07 2.50
N ALA A 94 2.43 -0.08 1.29
CA ALA A 94 1.55 -1.13 0.81
C ALA A 94 2.24 -2.03 -0.21
N PHE A 95 2.25 -3.34 0.06
CA PHE A 95 2.84 -4.40 -0.77
C PHE A 95 1.78 -5.44 -1.13
N GLY A 96 1.86 -6.04 -2.31
CA GLY A 96 0.96 -7.12 -2.72
C GLY A 96 -0.45 -6.63 -3.13
N PHE A 97 -0.59 -5.36 -3.53
CA PHE A 97 -1.84 -4.80 -4.03
C PHE A 97 -1.82 -4.51 -5.53
N ALA A 98 -0.65 -4.62 -6.19
CA ALA A 98 -0.48 -4.36 -7.60
C ALA A 98 0.32 -5.47 -8.27
N GLY A 99 0.17 -5.60 -9.58
CA GLY A 99 0.99 -6.46 -10.44
C GLY A 99 0.21 -7.58 -11.10
N ASP A 100 -0.14 -8.64 -10.37
CA ASP A 100 -0.65 -9.88 -10.96
C ASP A 100 -2.04 -9.74 -11.61
N ARG A 101 -2.88 -8.88 -11.06
CA ARG A 101 -4.23 -8.59 -11.57
C ARG A 101 -4.33 -7.12 -11.97
N PHE A 102 -4.72 -6.88 -13.21
CA PHE A 102 -4.86 -5.53 -13.75
C PHE A 102 -5.98 -4.75 -13.04
N ASP A 103 -7.09 -5.38 -12.71
CA ASP A 103 -8.19 -4.77 -11.97
C ASP A 103 -7.76 -4.31 -10.58
N HIS A 104 -6.92 -5.07 -9.85
CA HIS A 104 -6.33 -4.64 -8.59
C HIS A 104 -5.39 -3.44 -8.77
N THR A 105 -4.64 -3.41 -9.88
CA THR A 105 -3.78 -2.25 -10.18
C THR A 105 -4.62 -0.98 -10.45
N LEU A 106 -5.75 -1.10 -11.16
CA LEU A 106 -6.67 0.02 -11.34
C LEU A 106 -7.31 0.46 -10.02
N GLN A 107 -7.60 -0.49 -9.10
CA GLN A 107 -8.13 -0.18 -7.78
C GLN A 107 -7.18 0.71 -6.96
N ILE A 108 -5.86 0.57 -7.10
CA ILE A 108 -4.90 1.47 -6.45
C ILE A 108 -5.15 2.92 -6.85
N LEU A 109 -5.37 3.19 -8.15
CA LEU A 109 -5.64 4.54 -8.63
C LEU A 109 -6.96 5.10 -8.06
N HIS A 110 -7.99 4.24 -7.98
CA HIS A 110 -9.24 4.60 -7.34
C HIS A 110 -9.03 4.95 -5.86
N VAL A 111 -8.31 4.12 -5.11
CA VAL A 111 -8.01 4.34 -3.69
C VAL A 111 -7.22 5.64 -3.48
N LEU A 112 -6.19 5.90 -4.28
CA LEU A 112 -5.42 7.15 -4.22
C LEU A 112 -6.27 8.40 -4.50
N SER A 113 -7.32 8.25 -5.31
CA SER A 113 -8.28 9.32 -5.58
C SER A 113 -9.30 9.52 -4.46
N LYS A 114 -9.78 8.42 -3.85
CA LYS A 114 -10.83 8.39 -2.83
C LYS A 114 -10.30 8.79 -1.44
N TYR A 115 -9.18 8.21 -1.01
CA TYR A 115 -8.58 8.42 0.33
C TYR A 115 -7.52 9.52 0.31
N ARG A 116 -7.94 10.76 0.02
CA ARG A 116 -7.03 11.91 -0.14
C ARG A 116 -6.39 12.38 1.17
N ASP A 117 -6.94 12.02 2.28
CA ASP A 117 -6.45 12.28 3.64
C ASP A 117 -5.39 11.28 4.10
N LYS A 118 -5.24 10.14 3.40
CA LYS A 118 -4.27 9.10 3.73
C LYS A 118 -3.04 9.17 2.82
N ASN A 119 -1.85 9.06 3.42
CA ASN A 119 -0.60 8.99 2.69
C ASN A 119 -0.25 7.52 2.44
N ILE A 120 -0.49 7.04 1.22
CA ILE A 120 -0.29 5.64 0.85
C ILE A 120 0.81 5.57 -0.22
N ILE A 121 1.79 4.70 0.00
CA ILE A 121 2.89 4.41 -0.92
C ILE A 121 2.79 2.93 -1.29
N PHE A 122 2.49 2.64 -2.54
CA PHE A 122 2.41 1.28 -3.06
C PHE A 122 3.73 0.86 -3.68
N PHE A 123 4.17 -0.34 -3.35
CA PHE A 123 5.33 -1.00 -3.94
C PHE A 123 4.83 -2.06 -4.92
N ALA A 124 5.02 -1.81 -6.20
CA ALA A 124 4.49 -2.59 -7.32
C ALA A 124 5.65 -3.14 -8.16
N GLY A 125 6.29 -4.21 -7.72
CA GLY A 125 7.49 -4.74 -8.37
C GLY A 125 8.64 -3.74 -8.32
N ALA A 126 9.04 -3.20 -9.47
CA ALA A 126 10.10 -2.19 -9.58
C ALA A 126 9.58 -0.75 -9.41
N ASP A 127 8.28 -0.55 -9.42
CA ASP A 127 7.66 0.77 -9.39
C ASP A 127 7.18 1.13 -7.96
N ILE A 128 7.22 2.42 -7.67
CA ILE A 128 6.64 3.01 -6.45
C ILE A 128 5.55 3.97 -6.89
N ILE A 129 4.33 3.77 -6.39
CA ILE A 129 3.15 4.52 -6.79
C ILE A 129 2.59 5.25 -5.57
N PHE A 130 2.43 6.55 -5.67
CA PHE A 130 1.84 7.36 -4.61
C PHE A 130 1.18 8.62 -5.17
N ARG A 131 0.28 9.22 -4.39
CA ARG A 131 -0.31 10.50 -4.73
C ARG A 131 0.70 11.62 -4.45
N LEU A 132 1.02 12.40 -5.49
CA LEU A 132 1.94 13.52 -5.37
C LEU A 132 1.37 14.59 -4.42
N PRO A 133 2.11 15.03 -3.39
CA PRO A 133 1.72 16.14 -2.54
C PRO A 133 1.81 17.47 -3.32
N LYS A 134 1.27 18.56 -2.75
CA LYS A 134 1.29 19.89 -3.38
C LYS A 134 2.70 20.38 -3.74
N GLN A 135 3.69 19.96 -2.96
CA GLN A 135 5.11 20.20 -3.22
C GLN A 135 5.86 18.92 -2.91
N TRP A 136 6.72 18.52 -3.82
CA TRP A 136 7.55 17.35 -3.66
C TRP A 136 8.98 17.67 -4.11
N ARG A 137 9.93 17.36 -3.26
CA ARG A 137 11.35 17.49 -3.55
C ARG A 137 12.02 16.17 -3.19
N VAL A 138 12.83 15.66 -4.10
CA VAL A 138 13.53 14.38 -3.92
C VAL A 138 14.87 14.43 -4.66
N GLU A 139 15.85 13.75 -4.12
CA GLU A 139 17.14 13.49 -4.79
C GLU A 139 17.12 12.04 -5.26
N LEU A 140 17.26 11.84 -6.56
CA LEU A 140 17.25 10.53 -7.20
C LEU A 140 18.47 10.40 -8.12
N PRO A 141 18.96 9.18 -8.37
CA PRO A 141 19.99 8.95 -9.39
C PRO A 141 19.56 9.53 -10.75
N ILE A 142 20.53 10.05 -11.49
CA ILE A 142 20.29 10.49 -12.87
C ILE A 142 19.73 9.31 -13.67
N GLU A 143 18.81 9.59 -14.61
CA GLU A 143 18.07 8.61 -15.41
C GLU A 143 16.98 7.80 -14.64
N THR A 144 16.71 8.13 -13.37
CA THR A 144 15.53 7.55 -12.72
C THR A 144 14.28 7.89 -13.50
N ARG A 145 13.50 6.86 -13.87
CA ARG A 145 12.21 7.05 -14.56
C ARG A 145 11.19 7.63 -13.59
N ILE A 146 10.59 8.75 -13.95
CA ILE A 146 9.46 9.37 -13.27
C ILE A 146 8.30 9.47 -14.23
N SER A 147 7.13 9.01 -13.82
CA SER A 147 5.88 9.14 -14.58
C SER A 147 4.86 9.92 -13.76
N LEU A 148 4.25 10.93 -14.36
CA LEU A 148 3.15 11.69 -13.77
C LEU A 148 1.86 11.29 -14.47
N TYR A 149 0.88 10.80 -13.69
CA TYR A 149 -0.40 10.37 -14.21
C TYR A 149 -1.53 11.22 -13.60
N PRO A 150 -2.20 12.08 -14.36
CA PRO A 150 -3.27 12.92 -13.84
C PRO A 150 -4.57 12.10 -13.68
N LEU A 151 -4.95 11.82 -12.42
CA LEU A 151 -6.25 11.18 -12.09
C LEU A 151 -7.43 12.15 -12.22
N HIS A 152 -7.15 13.45 -12.13
CA HIS A 152 -8.13 14.53 -12.21
C HIS A 152 -7.50 15.68 -12.99
N LYS A 153 -8.35 16.66 -13.40
CA LYS A 153 -7.84 17.92 -13.96
C LYS A 153 -6.84 18.54 -13.00
N THR A 154 -5.59 18.57 -13.40
CA THR A 154 -4.44 18.94 -12.56
C THR A 154 -3.66 20.05 -13.27
N LYS A 155 -3.16 21.03 -12.53
CA LYS A 155 -2.24 22.04 -13.00
C LYS A 155 -0.92 21.88 -12.26
N ILE A 156 0.14 21.65 -13.02
CA ILE A 156 1.52 21.69 -12.51
C ILE A 156 2.01 23.13 -12.68
N ILE A 157 2.47 23.74 -11.58
CA ILE A 157 2.89 25.16 -11.58
C ILE A 157 4.35 25.30 -12.00
N ALA A 158 5.21 24.37 -11.56
CA ALA A 158 6.61 24.33 -11.91
C ALA A 158 7.18 22.93 -11.74
N SER A 159 8.13 22.56 -12.58
CA SER A 159 8.95 21.34 -12.44
C SER A 159 10.41 21.67 -12.75
N GLU A 160 11.32 21.10 -11.96
CA GLU A 160 12.76 21.26 -12.13
C GLU A 160 13.45 19.89 -12.07
N GLY A 161 14.56 19.74 -12.81
CA GLY A 161 15.37 18.52 -12.79
C GLY A 161 14.84 17.36 -13.62
N LEU A 162 13.72 17.53 -14.34
CA LEU A 162 13.18 16.56 -15.27
C LEU A 162 13.79 16.76 -16.67
N LYS A 163 13.99 15.66 -17.42
CA LYS A 163 14.42 15.73 -18.83
C LYS A 163 13.40 16.47 -19.71
N TRP A 164 12.11 16.30 -19.43
CA TRP A 164 11.02 17.02 -20.04
C TRP A 164 10.27 17.80 -18.97
N THR A 165 10.17 19.09 -19.14
CA THR A 165 9.36 19.93 -18.25
C THR A 165 7.88 19.59 -18.42
N VAL A 166 7.12 19.62 -17.33
CA VAL A 166 5.67 19.34 -17.32
C VAL A 166 4.89 20.59 -16.91
N ASP A 167 5.37 21.74 -17.32
CA ASP A 167 4.69 23.02 -17.10
C ASP A 167 3.52 23.08 -18.07
N GLU A 168 2.28 23.17 -17.55
CA GLU A 168 1.03 23.25 -18.32
C GLU A 168 0.37 21.90 -18.75
N LEU A 169 0.43 20.86 -17.93
CA LEU A 169 -0.46 19.72 -18.11
C LEU A 169 -1.84 19.92 -17.48
#